data_db91817954b2517ab7eacbf28b16752e
#
_entry.id   db91817954b2517ab7eacbf28b16752e
#
_cell.length_a   1.000
_cell.length_b   1.000
_cell.length_c   1.000
_cell.angle_alpha   90.00
_cell.angle_beta   90.00
_cell.angle_gamma   90.00
#
_symmetry.space_group_name_H-M   'P 1'
#
loop_
_entity.id
_entity.type
_entity.pdbx_description
1 polymer ?
#
loop_
_entity_poly.entity_id
_entity_poly.type
_entity_poly.pdbx_seq_one_letter_code
_entity_poly.pdbx_strand_id
1 'polypeptide(L)'
;DNPEQIFTSAVRTYKLLGVTGSRFDYAVFVAGHDAAARSICILASVAMNEARTNYEEKHNKATFVKNIISDNILPGDVYVRAKELHFVTDVPRSVYLVRQLDRSDVAALEVIQNLFPDRQRDFVLSVSETDIVVIKELTREERPEDIVAVAENIENAVRSELLVKTVIGIGTTAYHLRELADRYKEAQVAIEVGKVFDTEKSIINYENLGIGRIIYQLPTTLCEMFLSEVFKKNPIEALDPDTLETINKFFENNLNVSETSRKLYVHRNTLVYRLEKIKKITGLDLREFDHAIVFKVAMMVKKYLDTQNTSKY
;
A
#
# COMPACT_ATOMS: atom_id res chain seq x y z
N ASP A 1 -27.80 28.04 -33.65
CA ASP A 1 -26.47 28.47 -33.16
C ASP A 1 -25.50 27.33 -33.43
N ASN A 2 -24.61 27.56 -34.37
CA ASN A 2 -23.65 26.56 -34.80
C ASN A 2 -22.40 26.64 -33.91
N PRO A 3 -22.00 25.53 -33.20
CA PRO A 3 -20.83 25.52 -32.31
C PRO A 3 -19.49 25.84 -33.01
N GLU A 4 -19.45 25.80 -34.34
CA GLU A 4 -18.25 26.15 -35.10
C GLU A 4 -18.13 27.67 -35.38
N GLN A 5 -19.15 28.46 -35.11
CA GLN A 5 -19.14 29.86 -35.39
C GLN A 5 -18.26 30.67 -34.44
N ILE A 6 -17.46 31.56 -35.05
CA ILE A 6 -16.70 32.57 -34.35
C ILE A 6 -17.52 33.86 -34.36
N PHE A 7 -17.71 34.44 -33.20
CA PHE A 7 -18.43 35.69 -33.02
C PHE A 7 -17.45 36.82 -32.86
N THR A 8 -17.73 37.93 -33.54
CA THR A 8 -16.89 39.12 -33.49
C THR A 8 -17.74 40.29 -33.02
N SER A 9 -17.32 40.96 -31.98
CA SER A 9 -17.87 42.23 -31.54
C SER A 9 -16.90 43.38 -31.88
N ALA A 10 -17.28 44.62 -31.65
CA ALA A 10 -16.44 45.79 -31.94
C ALA A 10 -15.05 45.77 -31.22
N VAL A 11 -14.89 44.96 -30.17
CA VAL A 11 -13.71 44.95 -29.31
C VAL A 11 -13.09 43.58 -29.14
N ARG A 12 -13.86 42.48 -29.39
CA ARG A 12 -13.46 41.12 -29.07
C ARG A 12 -13.93 40.09 -30.10
N THR A 13 -13.11 39.09 -30.32
CA THR A 13 -13.46 37.88 -31.04
C THR A 13 -13.59 36.71 -30.04
N TYR A 14 -14.64 35.92 -30.11
CA TYR A 14 -14.87 34.79 -29.20
C TYR A 14 -15.45 33.60 -29.90
N LYS A 15 -15.18 32.42 -29.31
CA LYS A 15 -15.72 31.13 -29.73
C LYS A 15 -16.25 30.37 -28.50
N LEU A 16 -17.42 29.79 -28.65
CA LEU A 16 -18.03 28.95 -27.61
C LEU A 16 -17.46 27.54 -27.66
N LEU A 17 -17.22 26.94 -26.50
CA LEU A 17 -16.63 25.61 -26.35
C LEU A 17 -17.49 24.72 -25.46
N GLY A 18 -17.50 23.42 -25.77
CA GLY A 18 -18.28 22.41 -25.08
C GLY A 18 -19.76 22.54 -25.41
N VAL A 19 -20.38 21.44 -25.74
CA VAL A 19 -21.81 21.37 -25.99
C VAL A 19 -22.38 20.22 -25.17
N THR A 20 -23.06 20.57 -24.07
CA THR A 20 -23.84 19.60 -23.30
C THR A 20 -25.31 19.88 -23.55
N GLY A 21 -25.88 19.19 -24.52
CA GLY A 21 -27.24 19.47 -24.98
C GLY A 21 -27.34 20.79 -25.74
N SER A 22 -28.14 21.73 -25.23
CA SER A 22 -28.32 23.08 -25.79
C SER A 22 -27.50 24.18 -25.11
N ARG A 23 -26.58 23.82 -24.20
CA ARG A 23 -25.77 24.77 -23.42
C ARG A 23 -24.30 24.67 -23.81
N PHE A 24 -23.61 25.84 -23.81
CA PHE A 24 -22.16 25.93 -23.92
C PHE A 24 -21.56 26.03 -22.53
N ASP A 25 -20.47 25.29 -22.30
CA ASP A 25 -19.83 25.23 -20.98
C ASP A 25 -18.84 26.40 -20.80
N TYR A 26 -18.15 26.78 -21.87
CA TYR A 26 -17.09 27.78 -21.85
C TYR A 26 -17.09 28.69 -23.08
N ALA A 27 -16.48 29.85 -22.96
CA ALA A 27 -16.17 30.75 -24.07
C ALA A 27 -14.70 31.17 -24.00
N VAL A 28 -14.00 31.06 -25.13
CA VAL A 28 -12.66 31.67 -25.31
C VAL A 28 -12.84 33.00 -26.01
N PHE A 29 -12.19 34.03 -25.53
CA PHE A 29 -12.19 35.33 -26.21
C PHE A 29 -10.79 35.91 -26.31
N VAL A 30 -10.59 36.68 -27.36
CA VAL A 30 -9.36 37.43 -27.64
C VAL A 30 -9.73 38.91 -27.89
N ALA A 31 -8.95 39.82 -27.34
CA ALA A 31 -9.10 41.25 -27.62
C ALA A 31 -8.75 41.52 -29.10
N GLY A 32 -9.60 42.28 -29.78
CA GLY A 32 -9.47 42.56 -31.21
C GLY A 32 -10.56 41.92 -32.08
N HIS A 33 -10.68 42.37 -33.31
CA HIS A 33 -11.68 41.95 -34.29
C HIS A 33 -11.09 41.67 -35.68
N ASP A 34 -9.76 41.76 -35.80
CA ASP A 34 -9.02 41.54 -37.03
C ASP A 34 -8.78 40.03 -37.33
N ALA A 35 -8.14 39.77 -38.46
CA ALA A 35 -7.83 38.40 -38.87
C ALA A 35 -6.87 37.70 -37.87
N ALA A 36 -5.95 38.45 -37.25
CA ALA A 36 -5.03 37.91 -36.27
C ALA A 36 -5.77 37.47 -35.00
N ALA A 37 -6.67 38.32 -34.48
CA ALA A 37 -7.52 37.99 -33.34
C ALA A 37 -8.38 36.73 -33.59
N ARG A 38 -8.91 36.58 -34.83
CA ARG A 38 -9.64 35.37 -35.24
C ARG A 38 -8.76 34.11 -35.20
N SER A 39 -7.58 34.19 -35.80
CA SER A 39 -6.62 33.06 -35.82
C SER A 39 -6.19 32.65 -34.41
N ILE A 40 -5.88 33.61 -33.54
CA ILE A 40 -5.51 33.37 -32.15
C ILE A 40 -6.68 32.72 -31.39
N CYS A 41 -7.93 33.20 -31.60
CA CYS A 41 -9.11 32.64 -30.96
C CYS A 41 -9.36 31.20 -31.37
N ILE A 42 -9.13 30.84 -32.64
CA ILE A 42 -9.22 29.48 -33.16
C ILE A 42 -8.17 28.58 -32.47
N LEU A 43 -6.90 28.97 -32.50
CA LEU A 43 -5.80 28.21 -31.92
C LEU A 43 -6.00 28.00 -30.43
N ALA A 44 -6.36 29.08 -29.70
CA ALA A 44 -6.66 28.99 -28.28
C ALA A 44 -7.85 28.03 -28.00
N SER A 45 -8.88 28.06 -28.84
CA SER A 45 -10.05 27.15 -28.71
C SER A 45 -9.68 25.68 -28.92
N VAL A 46 -8.81 25.41 -29.89
CA VAL A 46 -8.33 24.03 -30.14
C VAL A 46 -7.48 23.56 -28.94
N ALA A 47 -6.52 24.37 -28.49
CA ALA A 47 -5.65 24.05 -27.36
C ALA A 47 -6.45 23.83 -26.06
N MET A 48 -7.44 24.68 -25.79
CA MET A 48 -8.31 24.55 -24.60
C MET A 48 -9.19 23.29 -24.68
N ASN A 49 -9.72 22.97 -25.85
CA ASN A 49 -10.54 21.78 -26.03
C ASN A 49 -9.70 20.49 -25.84
N GLU A 50 -8.49 20.48 -26.39
CA GLU A 50 -7.55 19.38 -26.20
C GLU A 50 -7.13 19.23 -24.73
N ALA A 51 -6.80 20.31 -24.06
CA ALA A 51 -6.46 20.31 -22.65
C ALA A 51 -7.63 19.78 -21.78
N ARG A 52 -8.86 20.17 -22.10
CA ARG A 52 -10.07 19.67 -21.42
C ARG A 52 -10.27 18.17 -21.64
N THR A 53 -10.21 17.71 -22.89
CA THR A 53 -10.38 16.29 -23.22
C THR A 53 -9.34 15.44 -22.48
N ASN A 54 -8.08 15.87 -22.47
CA ASN A 54 -7.02 15.21 -21.75
C ASN A 54 -7.26 15.19 -20.23
N TYR A 55 -7.80 16.28 -19.65
CA TYR A 55 -8.15 16.36 -18.25
C TYR A 55 -9.30 15.40 -17.89
N GLU A 56 -10.37 15.41 -18.69
CA GLU A 56 -11.52 14.54 -18.50
C GLU A 56 -11.12 13.05 -18.64
N GLU A 57 -10.29 12.72 -19.63
CA GLU A 57 -9.78 11.35 -19.81
C GLU A 57 -8.96 10.87 -18.61
N LYS A 58 -8.04 11.71 -18.09
CA LYS A 58 -7.27 11.41 -16.90
C LYS A 58 -8.15 11.22 -15.68
N HIS A 59 -9.12 12.10 -15.47
CA HIS A 59 -10.05 12.03 -14.36
C HIS A 59 -10.90 10.76 -14.42
N ASN A 60 -11.37 10.40 -15.62
CA ASN A 60 -12.13 9.18 -15.85
C ASN A 60 -11.30 7.92 -15.58
N LYS A 61 -10.03 7.89 -16.01
CA LYS A 61 -9.11 6.77 -15.72
C LYS A 61 -8.82 6.64 -14.23
N ALA A 62 -8.54 7.74 -13.54
CA ALA A 62 -8.30 7.73 -12.09
C ALA A 62 -9.53 7.27 -11.31
N THR A 63 -10.72 7.75 -11.66
CA THR A 63 -11.99 7.32 -11.08
C THR A 63 -12.26 5.84 -11.36
N PHE A 64 -11.98 5.37 -12.57
CA PHE A 64 -12.13 3.97 -12.94
C PHE A 64 -11.22 3.07 -12.09
N VAL A 65 -9.94 3.41 -11.96
CA VAL A 65 -8.99 2.67 -11.10
C VAL A 65 -9.43 2.68 -9.64
N LYS A 66 -9.89 3.83 -9.13
CA LYS A 66 -10.43 3.93 -7.76
C LYS A 66 -11.62 2.99 -7.55
N ASN A 67 -12.52 2.90 -8.52
CA ASN A 67 -13.66 1.98 -8.46
C ASN A 67 -13.24 0.52 -8.50
N ILE A 68 -12.20 0.16 -9.27
CA ILE A 68 -11.66 -1.21 -9.29
C ILE A 68 -11.13 -1.59 -7.90
N ILE A 69 -10.23 -0.80 -7.32
CA ILE A 69 -9.60 -1.12 -6.03
C ILE A 69 -10.60 -1.15 -4.87
N SER A 70 -11.75 -0.46 -5.02
CA SER A 70 -12.83 -0.44 -4.04
C SER A 70 -13.89 -1.52 -4.25
N ASP A 71 -13.68 -2.45 -5.18
CA ASP A 71 -14.66 -3.50 -5.59
C ASP A 71 -16.03 -2.93 -6.04
N ASN A 72 -16.07 -1.70 -6.57
CA ASN A 72 -17.30 -1.04 -7.02
C ASN A 72 -17.65 -1.35 -8.48
N ILE A 73 -16.88 -2.20 -9.16
CA ILE A 73 -17.10 -2.62 -10.55
C ILE A 73 -17.07 -4.15 -10.60
N LEU A 74 -18.04 -4.73 -11.30
CA LEU A 74 -18.06 -6.17 -11.53
C LEU A 74 -16.84 -6.58 -12.39
N PRO A 75 -16.16 -7.70 -12.08
CA PRO A 75 -14.98 -8.14 -12.83
C PRO A 75 -15.18 -8.24 -14.34
N GLY A 76 -16.40 -8.60 -14.80
CA GLY A 76 -16.75 -8.66 -16.21
C GLY A 76 -16.81 -7.29 -16.89
N ASP A 77 -17.18 -6.24 -16.16
CA ASP A 77 -17.32 -4.88 -16.70
C ASP A 77 -15.97 -4.13 -16.75
N VAL A 78 -14.97 -4.60 -15.99
CA VAL A 78 -13.63 -3.99 -15.98
C VAL A 78 -13.02 -3.97 -17.38
N TYR A 79 -13.12 -5.06 -18.13
CA TYR A 79 -12.56 -5.14 -19.47
C TYR A 79 -13.29 -4.21 -20.47
N VAL A 80 -14.61 -4.15 -20.40
CA VAL A 80 -15.42 -3.31 -21.29
C VAL A 80 -15.09 -1.84 -21.08
N ARG A 81 -15.10 -1.39 -19.83
CA ARG A 81 -14.78 0.01 -19.49
C ARG A 81 -13.32 0.36 -19.75
N ALA A 82 -12.39 -0.57 -19.52
CA ALA A 82 -10.99 -0.36 -19.86
C ALA A 82 -10.79 -0.06 -21.34
N LYS A 83 -11.52 -0.79 -22.21
CA LYS A 83 -11.49 -0.58 -23.66
C LYS A 83 -12.06 0.79 -24.04
N GLU A 84 -13.17 1.21 -23.44
CA GLU A 84 -13.77 2.54 -23.67
C GLU A 84 -12.82 3.67 -23.26
N LEU A 85 -12.06 3.49 -22.19
CA LEU A 85 -11.10 4.47 -21.67
C LEU A 85 -9.71 4.33 -22.32
N HIS A 86 -9.54 3.50 -23.33
CA HIS A 86 -8.23 3.23 -23.93
C HIS A 86 -7.15 2.86 -22.90
N PHE A 87 -7.55 2.03 -21.92
CA PHE A 87 -6.68 1.59 -20.85
C PHE A 87 -5.96 0.30 -21.25
N VAL A 88 -4.64 0.24 -21.06
CA VAL A 88 -3.89 -0.99 -21.30
C VAL A 88 -4.16 -1.96 -20.16
N THR A 89 -4.76 -3.12 -20.43
CA THR A 89 -5.25 -4.08 -19.42
C THR A 89 -4.17 -5.03 -18.94
N ASP A 90 -3.30 -5.50 -19.84
CA ASP A 90 -2.43 -6.65 -19.63
C ASP A 90 -0.97 -6.21 -19.52
N VAL A 91 -0.69 -5.36 -18.53
CA VAL A 91 0.66 -4.93 -18.15
C VAL A 91 0.84 -5.13 -16.65
N PRO A 92 2.04 -5.55 -16.22
CA PRO A 92 2.32 -5.75 -14.81
C PRO A 92 2.25 -4.42 -14.05
N ARG A 93 1.62 -4.44 -12.88
CA ARG A 93 1.51 -3.28 -11.98
C ARG A 93 1.76 -3.68 -10.54
N SER A 94 2.46 -2.82 -9.81
CA SER A 94 2.57 -2.93 -8.35
C SER A 94 1.61 -1.96 -7.67
N VAL A 95 1.08 -2.38 -6.52
CA VAL A 95 0.15 -1.60 -5.69
C VAL A 95 0.80 -1.33 -4.35
N TYR A 96 0.91 -0.05 -4.02
CA TYR A 96 1.42 0.43 -2.74
C TYR A 96 0.30 1.13 -1.99
N LEU A 97 0.11 0.77 -0.73
CA LEU A 97 -0.74 1.51 0.20
C LEU A 97 0.15 2.30 1.15
N VAL A 98 0.11 3.60 1.04
CA VAL A 98 0.85 4.52 1.92
C VAL A 98 -0.10 5.04 2.99
N ARG A 99 0.16 4.69 4.25
CA ARG A 99 -0.62 5.13 5.41
C ARG A 99 0.18 6.12 6.25
N GLN A 100 -0.37 7.30 6.47
CA GLN A 100 0.16 8.31 7.37
C GLN A 100 -0.19 7.94 8.83
N LEU A 101 0.79 7.99 9.74
CA LEU A 101 0.62 7.50 11.13
C LEU A 101 0.30 8.61 12.14
N ASP A 102 1.11 9.67 12.14
CA ASP A 102 1.07 10.66 13.22
C ASP A 102 0.01 11.74 12.97
N ARG A 103 -0.17 12.13 11.72
CA ARG A 103 -1.14 13.12 11.26
C ARG A 103 -1.46 12.90 9.79
N SER A 104 -2.66 13.28 9.38
CA SER A 104 -3.00 13.41 7.97
C SER A 104 -2.47 14.75 7.44
N ASP A 105 -1.75 14.71 6.33
CA ASP A 105 -1.31 15.91 5.61
C ASP A 105 -1.77 15.81 4.16
N VAL A 106 -2.62 16.76 3.75
CA VAL A 106 -3.18 16.80 2.39
C VAL A 106 -2.08 16.96 1.34
N ALA A 107 -0.97 17.63 1.70
CA ALA A 107 0.17 17.80 0.81
C ALA A 107 0.89 16.48 0.47
N ALA A 108 0.73 15.42 1.29
CA ALA A 108 1.34 14.12 1.01
C ALA A 108 0.89 13.55 -0.34
N LEU A 109 -0.36 13.78 -0.73
CA LEU A 109 -0.86 13.37 -2.05
C LEU A 109 -0.08 14.05 -3.17
N GLU A 110 0.15 15.36 -3.05
CA GLU A 110 0.88 16.15 -4.06
C GLU A 110 2.36 15.75 -4.12
N VAL A 111 3.02 15.60 -2.98
CA VAL A 111 4.41 15.10 -2.89
C VAL A 111 4.56 13.76 -3.61
N ILE A 112 3.67 12.81 -3.31
CA ILE A 112 3.73 11.49 -3.95
C ILE A 112 3.41 11.60 -5.45
N GLN A 113 2.43 12.42 -5.85
CA GLN A 113 2.10 12.62 -7.26
C GLN A 113 3.26 13.17 -8.09
N ASN A 114 4.13 13.99 -7.49
CA ASN A 114 5.30 14.54 -8.15
C ASN A 114 6.38 13.50 -8.44
N LEU A 115 6.40 12.39 -7.69
CA LEU A 115 7.29 11.25 -7.96
C LEU A 115 6.86 10.43 -9.20
N PHE A 116 5.59 10.54 -9.61
CA PHE A 116 5.00 9.78 -10.71
C PHE A 116 4.45 10.73 -11.78
N PRO A 117 5.31 11.31 -12.64
CA PRO A 117 4.90 12.31 -13.63
C PRO A 117 4.05 11.72 -14.77
N ASP A 118 4.21 10.43 -15.10
CA ASP A 118 3.40 9.76 -16.12
C ASP A 118 2.04 9.32 -15.58
N ARG A 119 1.15 10.28 -15.41
CA ARG A 119 -0.22 10.08 -14.89
C ARG A 119 -1.15 9.30 -15.84
N GLN A 120 -0.65 8.82 -16.97
CA GLN A 120 -1.38 7.91 -17.86
C GLN A 120 -1.14 6.45 -17.52
N ARG A 121 0.04 6.16 -16.96
CA ARG A 121 0.46 4.82 -16.57
C ARG A 121 0.38 4.60 -15.06
N ASP A 122 0.78 5.63 -14.30
CA ASP A 122 0.89 5.57 -12.84
C ASP A 122 -0.26 6.35 -12.20
N PHE A 123 -0.91 5.76 -11.21
CA PHE A 123 -2.05 6.35 -10.52
C PHE A 123 -1.73 6.55 -9.05
N VAL A 124 -1.91 7.78 -8.57
CA VAL A 124 -1.77 8.15 -7.16
C VAL A 124 -3.10 8.70 -6.69
N LEU A 125 -3.77 7.97 -5.80
CA LEU A 125 -5.17 8.17 -5.43
C LEU A 125 -5.31 8.26 -3.91
N SER A 126 -5.98 9.29 -3.41
CA SER A 126 -6.43 9.31 -2.02
C SER A 126 -7.66 8.42 -1.88
N VAL A 127 -7.61 7.46 -0.95
CA VAL A 127 -8.71 6.54 -0.64
C VAL A 127 -9.36 6.84 0.71
N SER A 128 -8.61 7.47 1.63
CA SER A 128 -9.12 8.00 2.90
C SER A 128 -8.33 9.25 3.29
N GLU A 129 -8.59 9.81 4.45
CA GLU A 129 -7.82 10.95 4.99
C GLU A 129 -6.34 10.61 5.22
N THR A 130 -6.04 9.38 5.60
CA THR A 130 -4.69 8.92 5.94
C THR A 130 -4.05 8.03 4.87
N ASP A 131 -4.85 7.47 3.96
CA ASP A 131 -4.40 6.42 3.06
C ASP A 131 -4.34 6.92 1.61
N ILE A 132 -3.17 6.76 1.00
CA ILE A 132 -2.89 7.04 -0.40
C ILE A 132 -2.48 5.73 -1.08
N VAL A 133 -3.09 5.44 -2.22
CA VAL A 133 -2.74 4.27 -3.03
C VAL A 133 -1.94 4.73 -4.24
N VAL A 134 -0.82 4.07 -4.46
CA VAL A 134 -0.02 4.21 -5.67
C VAL A 134 -0.10 2.93 -6.48
N ILE A 135 -0.46 3.05 -7.75
CA ILE A 135 -0.45 1.95 -8.71
C ILE A 135 0.54 2.32 -9.79
N LYS A 136 1.66 1.62 -9.82
CA LYS A 136 2.75 1.86 -10.75
C LYS A 136 2.79 0.78 -11.80
N GLU A 137 2.81 1.17 -13.08
CA GLU A 137 3.08 0.25 -14.19
C GLU A 137 4.54 -0.18 -14.17
N LEU A 138 4.78 -1.50 -14.23
CA LEU A 138 6.10 -2.09 -14.19
C LEU A 138 6.60 -2.38 -15.60
N THR A 139 7.90 -2.25 -15.81
CA THR A 139 8.57 -2.75 -17.00
C THR A 139 8.90 -4.24 -16.84
N ARG A 140 9.17 -4.94 -17.93
CA ARG A 140 9.53 -6.38 -17.90
C ARG A 140 10.88 -6.66 -17.23
N GLU A 141 11.69 -5.63 -17.03
CA GLU A 141 13.05 -5.72 -16.48
C GLU A 141 13.10 -5.42 -14.98
N GLU A 142 11.99 -4.91 -14.39
CA GLU A 142 11.94 -4.58 -12.96
C GLU A 142 11.96 -5.84 -12.09
N ARG A 143 12.86 -5.82 -11.11
CA ARG A 143 13.08 -6.89 -10.14
C ARG A 143 12.33 -6.59 -8.85
N PRO A 144 12.13 -7.58 -7.96
CA PRO A 144 11.50 -7.36 -6.65
C PRO A 144 12.16 -6.24 -5.82
N GLU A 145 13.47 -6.06 -5.95
CA GLU A 145 14.24 -5.00 -5.28
C GLU A 145 13.85 -3.61 -5.79
N ASP A 146 13.56 -3.47 -7.08
CA ASP A 146 13.15 -2.21 -7.69
C ASP A 146 11.76 -1.78 -7.19
N ILE A 147 10.87 -2.76 -6.92
CA ILE A 147 9.55 -2.53 -6.33
C ILE A 147 9.69 -1.97 -4.89
N VAL A 148 10.60 -2.53 -4.09
CA VAL A 148 10.86 -2.02 -2.73
C VAL A 148 11.49 -0.64 -2.77
N ALA A 149 12.43 -0.38 -3.71
CA ALA A 149 13.06 0.93 -3.87
C ALA A 149 12.05 2.06 -4.19
N VAL A 150 10.98 1.75 -4.91
CA VAL A 150 9.87 2.71 -5.12
C VAL A 150 9.21 3.08 -3.80
N ALA A 151 8.94 2.12 -2.92
CA ALA A 151 8.36 2.40 -1.60
C ALA A 151 9.31 3.22 -0.72
N GLU A 152 10.62 2.93 -0.76
CA GLU A 152 11.65 3.70 -0.06
C GLU A 152 11.70 5.15 -0.54
N ASN A 153 11.58 5.38 -1.85
CA ASN A 153 11.54 6.72 -2.43
C ASN A 153 10.29 7.50 -1.96
N ILE A 154 9.12 6.84 -1.92
CA ILE A 154 7.88 7.44 -1.41
C ILE A 154 8.05 7.83 0.07
N GLU A 155 8.51 6.90 0.90
CA GLU A 155 8.72 7.14 2.33
C GLU A 155 9.68 8.32 2.56
N ASN A 156 10.82 8.31 1.86
CA ASN A 156 11.83 9.34 1.99
C ASN A 156 11.32 10.73 1.56
N ALA A 157 10.56 10.82 0.47
CA ALA A 157 9.98 12.07 0.00
C ALA A 157 8.99 12.64 1.03
N VAL A 158 8.02 11.85 1.47
CA VAL A 158 7.02 12.29 2.45
C VAL A 158 7.69 12.67 3.78
N ARG A 159 8.65 11.88 4.24
CA ARG A 159 9.36 12.16 5.48
C ARG A 159 10.24 13.42 5.39
N SER A 160 10.95 13.63 4.28
CA SER A 160 11.87 14.79 4.13
C SER A 160 11.12 16.11 3.90
N GLU A 161 10.02 16.10 3.14
CA GLU A 161 9.29 17.32 2.80
C GLU A 161 8.26 17.71 3.87
N LEU A 162 7.59 16.73 4.49
CA LEU A 162 6.46 16.99 5.39
C LEU A 162 6.71 16.60 6.85
N LEU A 163 7.82 15.89 7.15
CA LEU A 163 8.12 15.32 8.47
C LEU A 163 6.99 14.39 8.99
N VAL A 164 6.27 13.73 8.08
CA VAL A 164 5.19 12.79 8.38
C VAL A 164 5.76 11.37 8.33
N LYS A 165 5.47 10.58 9.35
CA LYS A 165 5.78 9.15 9.35
C LYS A 165 4.74 8.38 8.58
N THR A 166 5.19 7.44 7.78
CA THR A 166 4.32 6.58 6.98
C THR A 166 4.66 5.11 7.19
N VAL A 167 3.67 4.25 6.98
CA VAL A 167 3.85 2.81 6.77
C VAL A 167 3.34 2.47 5.38
N ILE A 168 4.12 1.71 4.64
CA ILE A 168 3.82 1.34 3.26
C ILE A 168 3.64 -0.17 3.16
N GLY A 169 2.44 -0.60 2.76
CA GLY A 169 2.15 -1.98 2.38
C GLY A 169 2.30 -2.15 0.88
N ILE A 170 2.96 -3.23 0.46
CA ILE A 170 3.14 -3.59 -0.95
C ILE A 170 2.38 -4.88 -1.22
N GLY A 171 1.43 -4.86 -2.16
CA GLY A 171 0.77 -6.06 -2.68
C GLY A 171 1.64 -6.82 -3.68
N THR A 172 1.24 -8.03 -4.04
CA THR A 172 1.88 -8.78 -5.13
C THR A 172 1.63 -8.11 -6.47
N THR A 173 2.41 -8.46 -7.50
CA THR A 173 2.25 -7.88 -8.84
C THR A 173 0.91 -8.28 -9.45
N ALA A 174 0.15 -7.30 -9.94
CA ALA A 174 -1.04 -7.49 -10.76
C ALA A 174 -0.65 -7.58 -12.23
N TYR A 175 -1.06 -8.62 -12.92
CA TYR A 175 -0.84 -8.78 -14.36
C TYR A 175 -2.06 -8.33 -15.19
N HIS A 176 -3.21 -8.21 -14.56
CA HIS A 176 -4.45 -7.74 -15.17
C HIS A 176 -5.13 -6.69 -14.28
N LEU A 177 -5.83 -5.73 -14.88
CA LEU A 177 -6.54 -4.67 -14.14
C LEU A 177 -7.53 -5.23 -13.11
N ARG A 178 -8.21 -6.33 -13.38
CA ARG A 178 -9.16 -6.97 -12.45
C ARG A 178 -8.52 -7.45 -11.15
N GLU A 179 -7.20 -7.63 -11.12
CA GLU A 179 -6.47 -8.10 -9.95
C GLU A 179 -6.12 -6.96 -8.97
N LEU A 180 -6.26 -5.69 -9.40
CA LEU A 180 -5.87 -4.55 -8.58
C LEU A 180 -6.59 -4.48 -7.23
N ALA A 181 -7.87 -4.90 -7.18
CA ALA A 181 -8.61 -4.97 -5.91
C ALA A 181 -7.97 -5.94 -4.92
N ASP A 182 -7.57 -7.13 -5.39
CA ASP A 182 -6.91 -8.13 -4.56
C ASP A 182 -5.52 -7.64 -4.11
N ARG A 183 -4.75 -7.02 -5.01
CA ARG A 183 -3.42 -6.46 -4.67
C ARG A 183 -3.53 -5.32 -3.67
N TYR A 184 -4.57 -4.51 -3.76
CA TYR A 184 -4.85 -3.48 -2.76
C TYR A 184 -5.19 -4.09 -1.38
N LYS A 185 -6.03 -5.13 -1.33
CA LYS A 185 -6.32 -5.88 -0.10
C LYS A 185 -5.05 -6.51 0.49
N GLU A 186 -4.18 -7.07 -0.34
CA GLU A 186 -2.89 -7.60 0.09
C GLU A 186 -2.02 -6.51 0.73
N ALA A 187 -1.96 -5.31 0.14
CA ALA A 187 -1.23 -4.18 0.69
C ALA A 187 -1.81 -3.73 2.05
N GLN A 188 -3.14 -3.76 2.22
CA GLN A 188 -3.80 -3.51 3.50
C GLN A 188 -3.40 -4.57 4.54
N VAL A 189 -3.50 -5.85 4.17
CA VAL A 189 -3.09 -6.96 5.05
C VAL A 189 -1.60 -6.85 5.42
N ALA A 190 -0.75 -6.43 4.49
CA ALA A 190 0.67 -6.23 4.76
C ALA A 190 0.88 -5.21 5.90
N ILE A 191 0.20 -4.08 5.88
CA ILE A 191 0.28 -3.08 6.95
C ILE A 191 -0.24 -3.65 8.27
N GLU A 192 -1.41 -4.30 8.27
CA GLU A 192 -2.01 -4.80 9.51
C GLU A 192 -1.19 -5.93 10.13
N VAL A 193 -0.67 -6.86 9.34
CA VAL A 193 0.24 -7.92 9.80
C VAL A 193 1.56 -7.35 10.27
N GLY A 194 2.09 -6.34 9.55
CA GLY A 194 3.32 -5.64 9.94
C GLY A 194 3.20 -4.96 11.30
N LYS A 195 2.09 -4.32 11.60
CA LYS A 195 1.83 -3.73 12.93
C LYS A 195 1.92 -4.76 14.07
N VAL A 196 1.56 -6.01 13.79
CA VAL A 196 1.62 -7.08 14.79
C VAL A 196 3.02 -7.68 14.88
N PHE A 197 3.65 -8.02 13.76
CA PHE A 197 4.84 -8.88 13.75
C PHE A 197 6.15 -8.15 13.46
N ASP A 198 6.10 -7.05 12.70
CA ASP A 198 7.25 -6.28 12.21
C ASP A 198 7.14 -4.80 12.58
N THR A 199 6.88 -4.50 13.85
CA THR A 199 6.55 -3.15 14.38
C THR A 199 7.59 -2.07 14.07
N GLU A 200 8.83 -2.45 13.75
CA GLU A 200 9.92 -1.52 13.44
C GLU A 200 10.05 -1.21 11.95
N LYS A 201 9.36 -1.97 11.10
CA LYS A 201 9.43 -1.78 9.65
C LYS A 201 8.38 -0.79 9.17
N SER A 202 8.80 0.17 8.39
CA SER A 202 7.93 1.12 7.69
C SER A 202 7.46 0.63 6.32
N ILE A 203 8.19 -0.33 5.72
CA ILE A 203 7.85 -0.92 4.42
C ILE A 203 7.65 -2.41 4.58
N ILE A 204 6.46 -2.89 4.25
CA ILE A 204 6.05 -4.28 4.44
C ILE A 204 5.53 -4.84 3.13
N ASN A 205 6.25 -5.82 2.58
CA ASN A 205 5.83 -6.53 1.38
C ASN A 205 4.99 -7.76 1.78
N TYR A 206 3.81 -7.90 1.17
CA TYR A 206 2.89 -9.02 1.40
C TYR A 206 3.53 -10.39 1.17
N GLU A 207 4.40 -10.50 0.16
CA GLU A 207 5.12 -11.76 -0.14
C GLU A 207 6.02 -12.21 1.02
N ASN A 208 6.52 -11.28 1.82
CA ASN A 208 7.46 -11.53 2.90
C ASN A 208 6.80 -11.77 4.27
N LEU A 209 5.48 -11.75 4.35
CA LEU A 209 4.75 -11.92 5.62
C LEU A 209 4.85 -13.35 6.19
N GLY A 210 5.14 -14.33 5.35
CA GLY A 210 5.30 -15.72 5.77
C GLY A 210 4.10 -16.25 6.57
N ILE A 211 4.40 -16.89 7.70
CA ILE A 211 3.41 -17.46 8.63
C ILE A 211 2.52 -16.40 9.28
N GLY A 212 2.99 -15.17 9.41
CA GLY A 212 2.25 -14.07 10.04
C GLY A 212 0.88 -13.82 9.39
N ARG A 213 0.81 -13.87 8.05
CA ARG A 213 -0.47 -13.68 7.34
C ARG A 213 -1.48 -14.80 7.58
N ILE A 214 -1.00 -16.03 7.82
CA ILE A 214 -1.88 -17.16 8.15
C ILE A 214 -2.46 -16.97 9.53
N ILE A 215 -1.61 -16.66 10.51
CA ILE A 215 -2.02 -16.42 11.89
C ILE A 215 -3.02 -15.25 11.97
N TYR A 216 -2.77 -14.18 11.23
CA TYR A 216 -3.66 -13.01 11.21
C TYR A 216 -5.09 -13.34 10.72
N GLN A 217 -5.25 -14.36 9.88
CA GLN A 217 -6.55 -14.79 9.36
C GLN A 217 -7.25 -15.82 10.25
N LEU A 218 -6.59 -16.35 11.29
CA LEU A 218 -7.19 -17.31 12.18
C LEU A 218 -8.20 -16.65 13.13
N PRO A 219 -9.34 -17.33 13.41
CA PRO A 219 -10.24 -16.91 14.48
C PRO A 219 -9.51 -16.87 15.83
N THR A 220 -9.77 -15.81 16.62
CA THR A 220 -9.15 -15.68 17.95
C THR A 220 -9.41 -16.88 18.87
N THR A 221 -10.61 -17.47 18.78
CA THR A 221 -10.96 -18.68 19.52
C THR A 221 -10.05 -19.86 19.18
N LEU A 222 -9.69 -20.04 17.91
CA LEU A 222 -8.75 -21.09 17.50
C LEU A 222 -7.33 -20.79 18.01
N CYS A 223 -6.93 -19.54 18.01
CA CYS A 223 -5.67 -19.09 18.57
C CYS A 223 -5.58 -19.38 20.07
N GLU A 224 -6.64 -19.06 20.83
CA GLU A 224 -6.72 -19.34 22.28
C GLU A 224 -6.67 -20.85 22.59
N MET A 225 -7.40 -21.66 21.83
CA MET A 225 -7.36 -23.11 21.94
C MET A 225 -5.94 -23.65 21.71
N PHE A 226 -5.29 -23.22 20.63
CA PHE A 226 -3.92 -23.63 20.32
C PHE A 226 -2.94 -23.28 21.45
N LEU A 227 -2.99 -22.06 21.99
CA LEU A 227 -2.13 -21.68 23.12
C LEU A 227 -2.39 -22.54 24.36
N SER A 228 -3.65 -22.86 24.66
CA SER A 228 -4.00 -23.71 25.81
C SER A 228 -3.49 -25.13 25.65
N GLU A 229 -3.46 -25.68 24.44
CA GLU A 229 -2.92 -26.98 24.11
C GLU A 229 -1.39 -27.04 24.24
N VAL A 230 -0.71 -25.98 23.70
CA VAL A 230 0.75 -25.91 23.70
C VAL A 230 1.31 -25.70 25.11
N PHE A 231 0.76 -24.76 25.86
CA PHE A 231 1.30 -24.41 27.17
C PHE A 231 0.58 -25.06 28.37
N LYS A 232 -0.48 -25.79 28.13
CA LYS A 232 -1.25 -26.59 29.13
C LYS A 232 -1.48 -25.85 30.46
N LYS A 233 -0.60 -26.06 31.46
CA LYS A 233 -0.73 -25.56 32.83
C LYS A 233 0.14 -24.33 33.12
N ASN A 234 1.13 -24.04 32.29
CA ASN A 234 2.09 -22.95 32.51
C ASN A 234 2.02 -21.98 31.35
N PRO A 235 1.23 -20.92 31.47
CA PRO A 235 1.09 -19.93 30.41
C PRO A 235 2.43 -19.24 30.11
N ILE A 236 2.59 -18.74 28.89
CA ILE A 236 3.79 -18.04 28.43
C ILE A 236 4.08 -16.80 29.31
N GLU A 237 3.07 -16.26 29.95
CA GLU A 237 3.17 -15.16 30.93
C GLU A 237 3.94 -15.52 32.19
N ALA A 238 4.14 -16.80 32.46
CA ALA A 238 4.98 -17.27 33.57
C ALA A 238 6.49 -17.15 33.27
N LEU A 239 6.86 -16.85 32.02
CA LEU A 239 8.24 -16.63 31.64
C LEU A 239 8.67 -15.22 32.00
N ASP A 240 9.79 -15.12 32.71
CA ASP A 240 10.40 -13.82 33.05
C ASP A 240 10.99 -13.13 31.80
N PRO A 241 11.17 -11.78 31.82
CA PRO A 241 11.68 -11.02 30.69
C PRO A 241 13.01 -11.52 30.13
N ASP A 242 13.94 -11.93 31.00
CA ASP A 242 15.26 -12.46 30.59
C ASP A 242 15.12 -13.78 29.84
N THR A 243 14.16 -14.59 30.23
CA THR A 243 13.83 -15.85 29.54
C THR A 243 13.23 -15.58 28.17
N LEU A 244 12.31 -14.61 28.06
CA LEU A 244 11.73 -14.18 26.76
C LEU A 244 12.79 -13.60 25.84
N GLU A 245 13.69 -12.76 26.34
CA GLU A 245 14.82 -12.25 25.56
C GLU A 245 15.73 -13.38 25.06
N THR A 246 16.03 -14.34 25.94
CA THR A 246 16.80 -15.54 25.55
C THR A 246 16.16 -16.30 24.42
N ILE A 247 14.84 -16.51 24.48
CA ILE A 247 14.07 -17.20 23.42
C ILE A 247 14.15 -16.43 22.12
N ASN A 248 13.88 -15.13 22.13
CA ASN A 248 13.93 -14.28 20.95
C ASN A 248 15.31 -14.31 20.28
N LYS A 249 16.35 -14.11 21.07
CA LYS A 249 17.74 -14.17 20.58
C LYS A 249 18.13 -15.55 20.05
N PHE A 250 17.60 -16.62 20.63
CA PHE A 250 17.84 -17.98 20.16
C PHE A 250 17.20 -18.22 18.80
N PHE A 251 15.98 -17.75 18.56
CA PHE A 251 15.32 -17.81 17.26
C PHE A 251 16.02 -16.89 16.22
N GLU A 252 16.40 -15.66 16.59
CA GLU A 252 17.12 -14.73 15.71
C GLU A 252 18.46 -15.31 15.22
N ASN A 253 19.10 -16.13 16.03
CA ASN A 253 20.37 -16.79 15.70
C ASN A 253 20.19 -18.23 15.19
N ASN A 254 19.04 -18.55 14.59
CA ASN A 254 18.76 -19.84 13.95
C ASN A 254 19.01 -21.05 14.86
N LEU A 255 18.63 -20.96 16.12
CA LEU A 255 18.78 -22.00 17.15
C LEU A 255 20.28 -22.36 17.45
N ASN A 256 21.19 -21.46 17.12
CA ASN A 256 22.62 -21.66 17.36
C ASN A 256 23.02 -21.22 18.77
N VAL A 257 23.30 -22.21 19.63
CA VAL A 257 23.69 -21.98 21.04
C VAL A 257 24.93 -21.09 21.18
N SER A 258 25.94 -21.32 20.35
CA SER A 258 27.20 -20.58 20.47
C SER A 258 27.07 -19.12 20.02
N GLU A 259 26.33 -18.87 18.95
CA GLU A 259 26.07 -17.52 18.47
C GLU A 259 25.17 -16.74 19.43
N THR A 260 24.10 -17.39 19.90
CA THR A 260 23.18 -16.78 20.87
C THR A 260 23.88 -16.40 22.18
N SER A 261 24.77 -17.28 22.71
CA SER A 261 25.50 -16.97 23.92
C SER A 261 26.42 -15.77 23.76
N ARG A 262 27.08 -15.61 22.59
CA ARG A 262 27.87 -14.41 22.24
C ARG A 262 27.01 -13.15 22.18
N LYS A 263 25.87 -13.22 21.54
CA LYS A 263 24.94 -12.07 21.39
C LYS A 263 24.31 -11.63 22.70
N LEU A 264 24.07 -12.57 23.63
CA LEU A 264 23.56 -12.29 24.97
C LEU A 264 24.66 -11.96 26.00
N TYR A 265 25.94 -11.99 25.59
CA TYR A 265 27.09 -11.79 26.47
C TYR A 265 27.10 -12.74 27.67
N VAL A 266 26.67 -13.99 27.49
CA VAL A 266 26.65 -15.01 28.54
C VAL A 266 27.54 -16.20 28.17
N HIS A 267 28.01 -16.93 29.18
CA HIS A 267 28.72 -18.19 28.94
C HIS A 267 27.76 -19.23 28.31
N ARG A 268 28.30 -20.06 27.42
CA ARG A 268 27.51 -21.11 26.75
C ARG A 268 26.71 -21.99 27.75
N ASN A 269 27.33 -22.36 28.85
CA ASN A 269 26.65 -23.20 29.87
C ASN A 269 25.46 -22.47 30.50
N THR A 270 25.56 -21.16 30.70
CA THR A 270 24.45 -20.33 31.19
C THR A 270 23.26 -20.34 30.20
N LEU A 271 23.56 -20.24 28.92
CA LEU A 271 22.50 -20.33 27.90
C LEU A 271 21.84 -21.72 27.89
N VAL A 272 22.65 -22.80 27.95
CA VAL A 272 22.12 -24.18 28.04
C VAL A 272 21.22 -24.34 29.27
N TYR A 273 21.65 -23.81 30.42
CA TYR A 273 20.82 -23.82 31.65
C TYR A 273 19.50 -23.06 31.45
N ARG A 274 19.52 -21.90 30.78
CA ARG A 274 18.29 -21.15 30.47
C ARG A 274 17.36 -21.93 29.54
N LEU A 275 17.90 -22.61 28.52
CA LEU A 275 17.10 -23.46 27.62
C LEU A 275 16.50 -24.68 28.36
N GLU A 276 17.24 -25.28 29.29
CA GLU A 276 16.68 -26.35 30.16
C GLU A 276 15.57 -25.84 31.09
N LYS A 277 15.71 -24.60 31.61
CA LYS A 277 14.66 -23.94 32.40
C LYS A 277 13.39 -23.77 31.55
N ILE A 278 13.52 -23.28 30.29
CA ILE A 278 12.40 -23.12 29.37
C ILE A 278 11.70 -24.47 29.12
N LYS A 279 12.48 -25.53 28.84
CA LYS A 279 11.96 -26.89 28.68
C LYS A 279 11.17 -27.34 29.89
N LYS A 280 11.67 -27.13 31.11
CA LYS A 280 10.96 -27.51 32.36
C LYS A 280 9.65 -26.74 32.55
N ILE A 281 9.61 -25.46 32.19
CA ILE A 281 8.42 -24.62 32.35
C ILE A 281 7.37 -24.96 31.27
N THR A 282 7.77 -25.07 30.02
CA THR A 282 6.85 -25.17 28.88
C THR A 282 6.63 -26.57 28.36
N GLY A 283 7.50 -27.51 28.73
CA GLY A 283 7.52 -28.86 28.16
C GLY A 283 8.17 -28.98 26.78
N LEU A 284 8.59 -27.85 26.19
CA LEU A 284 9.17 -27.77 24.84
C LEU A 284 10.67 -27.53 24.88
N ASP A 285 11.45 -28.40 24.27
CA ASP A 285 12.89 -28.24 24.11
C ASP A 285 13.18 -27.46 22.83
N LEU A 286 13.57 -26.19 22.96
CA LEU A 286 13.82 -25.32 21.80
C LEU A 286 15.03 -25.73 20.94
N ARG A 287 15.80 -26.72 21.39
CA ARG A 287 16.89 -27.32 20.60
C ARG A 287 16.39 -28.39 19.63
N GLU A 288 15.18 -28.88 19.84
CA GLU A 288 14.47 -29.80 18.95
C GLU A 288 13.64 -29.00 17.95
N PHE A 289 13.84 -29.25 16.66
CA PHE A 289 13.27 -28.45 15.59
C PHE A 289 11.74 -28.37 15.67
N ASP A 290 11.05 -29.49 15.87
CA ASP A 290 9.59 -29.53 15.95
C ASP A 290 9.06 -28.73 17.16
N HIS A 291 9.70 -28.86 18.32
CA HIS A 291 9.36 -28.07 19.49
C HIS A 291 9.63 -26.58 19.29
N ALA A 292 10.72 -26.23 18.63
CA ALA A 292 11.07 -24.84 18.32
C ALA A 292 10.01 -24.20 17.38
N ILE A 293 9.54 -24.92 16.34
CA ILE A 293 8.48 -24.44 15.45
C ILE A 293 7.20 -24.20 16.25
N VAL A 294 6.74 -25.19 17.02
CA VAL A 294 5.51 -25.07 17.83
C VAL A 294 5.61 -23.85 18.75
N PHE A 295 6.74 -23.67 19.42
CA PHE A 295 6.96 -22.56 20.32
C PHE A 295 6.98 -21.21 19.58
N LYS A 296 7.66 -21.12 18.44
CA LYS A 296 7.71 -19.91 17.62
C LYS A 296 6.32 -19.49 17.15
N VAL A 297 5.53 -20.44 16.66
CA VAL A 297 4.13 -20.21 16.25
C VAL A 297 3.30 -19.74 17.44
N ALA A 298 3.44 -20.38 18.61
CA ALA A 298 2.72 -20.01 19.81
C ALA A 298 3.06 -18.57 20.28
N MET A 299 4.32 -18.15 20.21
CA MET A 299 4.70 -16.76 20.48
C MET A 299 4.06 -15.76 19.49
N MET A 300 4.00 -16.13 18.21
CA MET A 300 3.35 -15.28 17.20
C MET A 300 1.84 -15.18 17.44
N VAL A 301 1.18 -16.32 17.74
CA VAL A 301 -0.24 -16.35 18.07
C VAL A 301 -0.54 -15.50 19.32
N LYS A 302 0.30 -15.59 20.34
CA LYS A 302 0.19 -14.76 21.55
C LYS A 302 0.27 -13.27 21.20
N LYS A 303 1.28 -12.86 20.43
CA LYS A 303 1.47 -11.47 20.01
C LYS A 303 0.25 -10.95 19.23
N TYR A 304 -0.33 -11.78 18.37
CA TYR A 304 -1.56 -11.45 17.64
C TYR A 304 -2.75 -11.24 18.60
N LEU A 305 -2.99 -12.14 19.54
CA LEU A 305 -4.08 -12.02 20.51
C LEU A 305 -3.93 -10.77 21.40
N ASP A 306 -2.72 -10.46 21.84
CA ASP A 306 -2.44 -9.26 22.65
C ASP A 306 -2.82 -7.99 21.90
N THR A 307 -2.52 -7.91 20.59
CA THR A 307 -2.88 -6.77 19.74
C THR A 307 -4.39 -6.67 19.59
N GLN A 308 -5.11 -7.79 19.42
CA GLN A 308 -6.57 -7.79 19.31
C GLN A 308 -7.26 -7.33 20.61
N ASN A 309 -6.71 -7.67 21.75
CA ASN A 309 -7.23 -7.25 23.05
C ASN A 309 -6.99 -5.76 23.31
N THR A 310 -5.85 -5.22 22.89
CA THR A 310 -5.54 -3.78 23.03
C THR A 310 -6.43 -2.91 22.13
N SER A 311 -6.89 -3.42 20.99
CA SER A 311 -7.76 -2.68 20.05
C SER A 311 -9.24 -2.63 20.49
N LYS A 312 -9.62 -3.34 21.56
CA LYS A 312 -11.01 -3.37 22.09
C LYS A 312 -11.25 -2.33 23.18
N TYR A 313 -10.23 -1.61 23.62
CA TYR A 313 -10.28 -0.53 24.60
C TYR A 313 -9.84 0.80 23.97
#